data_a46263490796d75943a5a6d8d9d63bd1
#
_entry.id   a46263490796d75943a5a6d8d9d63bd1
#
_cell.length_a   1.000
_cell.length_b   1.000
_cell.length_c   1.000
_cell.angle_alpha   90.00
_cell.angle_beta   90.00
_cell.angle_gamma   90.00
#
_symmetry.space_group_name_H-M   'P 1'
#
loop_
_entity.id
_entity.type
_entity.pdbx_description
1 polymer ?
#
loop_
_entity_poly.entity_id
_entity_poly.type
_entity_poly.pdbx_seq_one_letter_code
_entity_poly.pdbx_strand_id
1 'polypeptide(L)'
;IDAYLSQTPHHYTTGDGGYRDSDGYLYVMGRTDDVINVAGHRISTGSIEAVVASHPVVAECAVIGVRDDIKGQLPRAFVVVKSGIEIDAERVAAEIKESVRKRIGAIASVKDVVIVPALPKTRSGKILRKTMRGIADGRDEPTPATIEDPSVLVAIAPLLQAPIE
;
A
#
# COMPACT_ATOMS: atom_id res chain seq x y z
N ILE A 1 -2.53 23.03 -9.96
CA ILE A 1 -1.98 24.07 -9.06
C ILE A 1 -2.32 23.71 -7.62
N ASP A 2 -3.59 23.41 -7.31
CA ASP A 2 -4.03 23.20 -5.92
C ASP A 2 -3.40 22.01 -5.20
N ALA A 3 -3.08 20.93 -5.91
CA ALA A 3 -2.49 19.74 -5.32
C ALA A 3 -1.04 19.90 -4.81
N TYR A 4 -0.31 20.89 -5.34
CA TYR A 4 1.13 21.02 -5.08
C TYR A 4 1.57 22.39 -4.54
N LEU A 5 0.76 23.43 -4.73
CA LEU A 5 1.13 24.80 -4.42
C LEU A 5 0.22 25.47 -3.39
N SER A 6 -0.92 24.86 -3.03
CA SER A 6 -1.89 25.46 -2.10
C SER A 6 -1.55 25.23 -0.63
N GLN A 7 -0.85 24.15 -0.30
CA GLN A 7 -0.60 23.75 1.09
C GLN A 7 0.44 24.64 1.78
N THR A 8 1.44 25.09 1.04
CA THR A 8 2.52 25.92 1.58
C THR A 8 2.83 27.05 0.60
N PRO A 9 2.57 28.32 0.94
CA PRO A 9 2.82 29.46 0.07
C PRO A 9 4.27 29.46 -0.44
N HIS A 10 4.46 29.69 -1.74
CA HIS A 10 5.75 29.76 -2.42
C HIS A 10 6.58 28.47 -2.44
N HIS A 11 6.02 27.33 -2.03
CA HIS A 11 6.72 26.04 -2.03
C HIS A 11 5.94 24.99 -2.81
N TYR A 12 6.66 24.18 -3.56
CA TYR A 12 6.10 23.01 -4.21
C TYR A 12 6.11 21.83 -3.23
N THR A 13 4.92 21.28 -2.94
CA THR A 13 4.78 20.13 -2.05
C THR A 13 5.00 18.85 -2.85
N THR A 14 6.16 18.20 -2.67
CA THR A 14 6.50 16.93 -3.35
C THR A 14 5.68 15.76 -2.85
N GLY A 15 5.24 15.82 -1.60
CA GLY A 15 4.59 14.70 -0.89
C GLY A 15 5.60 13.67 -0.38
N ASP A 16 6.89 14.00 -0.39
CA ASP A 16 7.94 13.14 0.16
C ASP A 16 8.26 13.55 1.59
N GLY A 17 8.56 12.56 2.43
CA GLY A 17 9.08 12.73 3.77
C GLY A 17 10.58 12.54 3.81
N GLY A 18 11.28 13.40 4.54
CA GLY A 18 12.72 13.30 4.67
C GLY A 18 13.24 14.14 5.83
N TYR A 19 14.54 14.13 6.02
CA TYR A 19 15.24 15.00 6.96
C TYR A 19 16.54 15.52 6.36
N ARG A 20 17.03 16.60 6.94
CA ARG A 20 18.34 17.18 6.62
C ARG A 20 19.23 17.01 7.83
N ASP A 21 20.45 16.49 7.62
CA ASP A 21 21.44 16.37 8.70
C ASP A 21 22.19 17.69 8.96
N SER A 22 23.10 17.67 9.96
CA SER A 22 23.91 18.82 10.34
C SER A 22 24.85 19.30 9.24
N ASP A 23 25.26 18.41 8.33
CA ASP A 23 26.18 18.70 7.23
C ASP A 23 25.44 19.19 5.98
N GLY A 24 24.10 19.21 6.02
CA GLY A 24 23.25 19.73 4.97
C GLY A 24 22.77 18.70 3.95
N TYR A 25 23.09 17.41 4.12
CA TYR A 25 22.60 16.36 3.25
C TYR A 25 21.12 16.08 3.48
N LEU A 26 20.40 15.84 2.39
CA LEU A 26 18.96 15.50 2.40
C LEU A 26 18.79 14.00 2.26
N TYR A 27 18.04 13.41 3.19
CA TYR A 27 17.64 12.01 3.19
C TYR A 27 16.16 11.89 2.91
N VAL A 28 15.79 11.39 1.72
CA VAL A 28 14.39 11.14 1.34
C VAL A 28 14.01 9.75 1.83
N MET A 29 13.06 9.69 2.78
CA MET A 29 12.64 8.44 3.42
C MET A 29 11.49 7.74 2.67
N GLY A 30 10.83 8.44 1.77
CA GLY A 30 9.71 7.95 0.97
C GLY A 30 8.53 8.91 0.95
N ARG A 31 7.42 8.46 0.37
CA ARG A 31 6.18 9.24 0.27
C ARG A 31 5.50 9.36 1.63
N THR A 32 4.98 10.53 1.94
CA THR A 32 4.19 10.76 3.16
C THR A 32 2.85 10.02 3.14
N ASP A 33 2.31 9.77 1.94
CA ASP A 33 1.09 9.01 1.70
C ASP A 33 1.29 7.49 1.67
N ASP A 34 2.55 7.02 1.59
CA ASP A 34 2.93 5.60 1.67
C ASP A 34 3.34 5.17 3.09
N VAL A 35 2.99 5.96 4.10
CA VAL A 35 3.19 5.63 5.51
C VAL A 35 1.87 5.21 6.15
N ILE A 36 1.89 4.07 6.83
CA ILE A 36 0.78 3.56 7.62
C ILE A 36 1.02 3.91 9.09
N ASN A 37 0.01 4.46 9.76
CA ASN A 37 0.09 4.78 11.18
C ASN A 37 -0.68 3.74 12.00
N VAL A 38 0.06 2.79 12.57
CA VAL A 38 -0.50 1.70 13.40
C VAL A 38 -0.23 2.00 14.86
N ALA A 39 -1.25 2.34 15.62
CA ALA A 39 -1.15 2.64 17.07
C ALA A 39 -0.03 3.66 17.39
N GLY A 40 0.12 4.70 16.57
CA GLY A 40 1.16 5.73 16.72
C GLY A 40 2.51 5.39 16.06
N HIS A 41 2.72 4.17 15.59
CA HIS A 41 3.93 3.78 14.88
C HIS A 41 3.80 4.06 13.38
N ARG A 42 4.78 4.76 12.82
CA ARG A 42 4.83 5.06 11.38
C ARG A 42 5.62 3.98 10.64
N ILE A 43 4.93 3.23 9.80
CA ILE A 43 5.48 2.07 9.08
C ILE A 43 5.42 2.36 7.58
N SER A 44 6.54 2.20 6.89
CA SER A 44 6.59 2.33 5.43
C SER A 44 5.89 1.15 4.75
N THR A 45 4.98 1.44 3.83
CA THR A 45 4.37 0.40 2.98
C THR A 45 5.44 -0.35 2.19
N GLY A 46 6.45 0.35 1.68
CA GLY A 46 7.56 -0.23 0.93
C GLY A 46 8.37 -1.25 1.73
N SER A 47 8.55 -1.05 3.04
CA SER A 47 9.22 -2.03 3.89
C SER A 47 8.44 -3.33 4.00
N ILE A 48 7.11 -3.26 4.12
CA ILE A 48 6.24 -4.44 4.14
C ILE A 48 6.21 -5.08 2.75
N GLU A 49 6.05 -4.29 1.69
CA GLU A 49 6.05 -4.77 0.30
C GLU A 49 7.33 -5.51 -0.07
N ALA A 50 8.50 -5.04 0.38
CA ALA A 50 9.77 -5.74 0.14
C ALA A 50 9.78 -7.16 0.76
N VAL A 51 9.15 -7.32 1.91
CA VAL A 51 9.01 -8.65 2.55
C VAL A 51 8.00 -9.51 1.79
N VAL A 52 6.83 -8.96 1.44
CA VAL A 52 5.79 -9.67 0.69
C VAL A 52 6.30 -10.11 -0.68
N ALA A 53 6.98 -9.23 -1.41
CA ALA A 53 7.56 -9.51 -2.72
C ALA A 53 8.67 -10.57 -2.69
N SER A 54 9.30 -10.79 -1.53
CA SER A 54 10.31 -11.87 -1.39
C SER A 54 9.71 -13.27 -1.35
N HIS A 55 8.39 -13.41 -1.24
CA HIS A 55 7.73 -14.71 -1.26
C HIS A 55 7.75 -15.32 -2.67
N PRO A 56 8.13 -16.62 -2.84
CA PRO A 56 8.41 -17.21 -4.16
C PRO A 56 7.27 -17.13 -5.18
N VAL A 57 6.02 -17.21 -4.72
CA VAL A 57 4.85 -17.21 -5.61
C VAL A 57 4.34 -15.80 -5.96
N VAL A 58 4.86 -14.75 -5.32
CA VAL A 58 4.41 -13.38 -5.55
C VAL A 58 5.04 -12.84 -6.84
N ALA A 59 4.19 -12.37 -7.75
CA ALA A 59 4.61 -11.61 -8.94
C ALA A 59 4.67 -10.13 -8.64
N GLU A 60 3.60 -9.60 -8.01
CA GLU A 60 3.47 -8.20 -7.64
C GLU A 60 2.71 -8.08 -6.33
N CYS A 61 2.93 -6.99 -5.60
CA CYS A 61 2.16 -6.70 -4.40
C CYS A 61 1.98 -5.21 -4.19
N ALA A 62 0.95 -4.88 -3.42
CA ALA A 62 0.72 -3.56 -2.88
C ALA A 62 0.28 -3.66 -1.43
N VAL A 63 0.75 -2.75 -0.60
CA VAL A 63 0.29 -2.63 0.79
C VAL A 63 -0.35 -1.27 1.00
N ILE A 64 -1.52 -1.26 1.60
CA ILE A 64 -2.23 -0.04 1.99
C ILE A 64 -2.55 -0.07 3.48
N GLY A 65 -2.63 1.12 4.08
CA GLY A 65 -3.20 1.28 5.42
C GLY A 65 -4.71 1.48 5.31
N VAL A 66 -5.51 0.59 5.86
CA VAL A 66 -6.96 0.74 5.95
C VAL A 66 -7.35 1.23 7.34
N ARG A 67 -8.42 1.99 7.42
CA ARG A 67 -8.89 2.57 8.69
C ARG A 67 -9.25 1.49 9.71
N ASP A 68 -8.82 1.71 10.93
CA ASP A 68 -9.17 0.92 12.11
C ASP A 68 -9.47 1.84 13.29
N ASP A 69 -10.60 1.60 13.99
CA ASP A 69 -11.08 2.51 15.03
C ASP A 69 -10.22 2.48 16.30
N ILE A 70 -9.45 1.42 16.53
CA ILE A 70 -8.60 1.24 17.72
C ILE A 70 -7.16 1.65 17.43
N LYS A 71 -6.61 1.21 16.30
CA LYS A 71 -5.19 1.38 15.97
C LYS A 71 -4.93 2.52 14.99
N GLY A 72 -5.97 3.21 14.53
CA GLY A 72 -5.92 4.23 13.49
C GLY A 72 -5.86 3.61 12.10
N GLN A 73 -4.86 2.78 11.82
CA GLN A 73 -4.75 2.04 10.56
C GLN A 73 -4.22 0.63 10.79
N LEU A 74 -4.55 -0.28 9.86
CA LEU A 74 -4.00 -1.63 9.76
C LEU A 74 -3.42 -1.86 8.37
N PRO A 75 -2.24 -2.50 8.28
CA PRO A 75 -1.68 -2.90 6.98
C PRO A 75 -2.51 -4.03 6.36
N ARG A 76 -2.87 -3.86 5.08
CA ARG A 76 -3.52 -4.86 4.26
C ARG A 76 -2.72 -5.05 2.98
N ALA A 77 -2.38 -6.29 2.66
CA ALA A 77 -1.59 -6.62 1.48
C ALA A 77 -2.46 -7.19 0.36
N PHE A 78 -2.22 -6.75 -0.85
CA PHE A 78 -2.83 -7.26 -2.07
C PHE A 78 -1.74 -7.89 -2.92
N VAL A 79 -1.93 -9.12 -3.35
CA VAL A 79 -0.90 -9.95 -3.98
C VAL A 79 -1.39 -10.49 -5.31
N VAL A 80 -0.60 -10.28 -6.35
CA VAL A 80 -0.75 -10.96 -7.64
C VAL A 80 0.21 -12.13 -7.66
N VAL A 81 -0.30 -13.31 -7.96
CA VAL A 81 0.48 -14.56 -8.02
C VAL A 81 1.07 -14.74 -9.41
N LYS A 82 2.26 -15.34 -9.48
CA LYS A 82 2.91 -15.71 -10.75
C LYS A 82 2.02 -16.64 -11.57
N SER A 83 1.95 -16.41 -12.86
CA SER A 83 1.15 -17.22 -13.78
C SER A 83 1.61 -18.69 -13.80
N GLY A 84 0.64 -19.60 -13.92
CA GLY A 84 0.92 -21.05 -14.05
C GLY A 84 1.29 -21.75 -12.74
N ILE A 85 1.15 -21.08 -11.60
CA ILE A 85 1.38 -21.70 -10.28
C ILE A 85 0.02 -21.93 -9.61
N GLU A 86 -0.25 -23.19 -9.27
CA GLU A 86 -1.35 -23.51 -8.36
C GLU A 86 -0.95 -23.19 -6.93
N ILE A 87 -1.79 -22.47 -6.21
CA ILE A 87 -1.55 -22.08 -4.84
C ILE A 87 -2.69 -22.47 -3.91
N ASP A 88 -2.34 -22.72 -2.69
CA ASP A 88 -3.25 -22.65 -1.55
C ASP A 88 -3.21 -21.19 -1.03
N ALA A 89 -4.29 -20.45 -1.26
CA ALA A 89 -4.36 -19.02 -0.92
C ALA A 89 -4.22 -18.77 0.59
N GLU A 90 -4.83 -19.63 1.42
CA GLU A 90 -4.78 -19.50 2.89
C GLU A 90 -3.35 -19.74 3.39
N ARG A 91 -2.69 -20.76 2.87
CA ARG A 91 -1.31 -21.08 3.19
C ARG A 91 -0.35 -19.94 2.79
N VAL A 92 -0.47 -19.43 1.58
CA VAL A 92 0.34 -18.30 1.08
C VAL A 92 0.12 -17.06 1.97
N ALA A 93 -1.12 -16.76 2.31
CA ALA A 93 -1.43 -15.65 3.20
C ALA A 93 -0.80 -15.82 4.59
N ALA A 94 -0.85 -17.03 5.17
CA ALA A 94 -0.23 -17.32 6.46
C ALA A 94 1.30 -17.18 6.42
N GLU A 95 1.95 -17.71 5.38
CA GLU A 95 3.41 -17.62 5.18
C GLU A 95 3.86 -16.15 5.03
N ILE A 96 3.12 -15.33 4.29
CA ILE A 96 3.38 -13.89 4.13
C ILE A 96 3.22 -13.15 5.47
N LYS A 97 2.11 -13.36 6.19
CA LYS A 97 1.85 -12.76 7.50
C LYS A 97 2.98 -13.07 8.49
N GLU A 98 3.41 -14.32 8.54
CA GLU A 98 4.48 -14.75 9.42
C GLU A 98 5.84 -14.15 9.04
N SER A 99 6.13 -14.06 7.74
CA SER A 99 7.36 -13.43 7.22
C SER A 99 7.44 -11.94 7.59
N VAL A 100 6.33 -11.20 7.44
CA VAL A 100 6.27 -9.79 7.83
C VAL A 100 6.46 -9.65 9.34
N ARG A 101 5.78 -10.48 10.14
CA ARG A 101 5.90 -10.46 11.59
C ARG A 101 7.33 -10.71 12.06
N LYS A 102 8.02 -11.67 11.45
CA LYS A 102 9.41 -12.02 11.80
C LYS A 102 10.42 -10.95 11.39
N ARG A 103 10.28 -10.38 10.20
CA ARG A 103 11.30 -9.49 9.61
C ARG A 103 11.12 -8.02 9.98
N ILE A 104 9.89 -7.56 10.20
CA ILE A 104 9.59 -6.16 10.53
C ILE A 104 9.14 -6.01 11.98
N GLY A 105 8.41 -7.01 12.50
CA GLY A 105 7.91 -6.99 13.88
C GLY A 105 6.38 -7.06 13.96
N ALA A 106 5.89 -7.36 15.16
CA ALA A 106 4.47 -7.59 15.42
C ALA A 106 3.58 -6.36 15.15
N ILE A 107 4.13 -5.15 15.29
CA ILE A 107 3.39 -3.91 15.07
C ILE A 107 3.04 -3.69 13.59
N ALA A 108 3.89 -4.18 12.68
CA ALA A 108 3.68 -4.12 11.24
C ALA A 108 2.92 -5.33 10.68
N SER A 109 2.41 -6.20 11.57
CA SER A 109 1.72 -7.42 11.17
C SER A 109 0.57 -7.11 10.22
N VAL A 110 0.67 -7.64 9.00
CA VAL A 110 -0.39 -7.56 7.99
C VAL A 110 -1.58 -8.36 8.48
N LYS A 111 -2.72 -7.72 8.62
CA LYS A 111 -3.95 -8.38 9.11
C LYS A 111 -4.56 -9.27 8.05
N ASP A 112 -4.52 -8.82 6.81
CA ASP A 112 -5.12 -9.52 5.70
C ASP A 112 -4.22 -9.51 4.47
N VAL A 113 -4.16 -10.65 3.77
CA VAL A 113 -3.44 -10.84 2.51
C VAL A 113 -4.45 -11.33 1.49
N VAL A 114 -4.77 -10.47 0.54
CA VAL A 114 -5.79 -10.71 -0.48
C VAL A 114 -5.13 -11.05 -1.80
N ILE A 115 -5.46 -12.20 -2.37
CA ILE A 115 -5.03 -12.56 -3.72
C ILE A 115 -5.93 -11.85 -4.72
N VAL A 116 -5.32 -11.13 -5.64
CA VAL A 116 -6.01 -10.35 -6.68
C VAL A 116 -5.49 -10.71 -8.07
N PRO A 117 -6.32 -10.61 -9.12
CA PRO A 117 -5.88 -10.91 -10.48
C PRO A 117 -4.90 -9.89 -11.04
N ALA A 118 -5.03 -8.63 -10.63
CA ALA A 118 -4.16 -7.53 -11.05
C ALA A 118 -4.20 -6.39 -10.02
N LEU A 119 -3.20 -5.52 -10.05
CA LEU A 119 -3.17 -4.27 -9.27
C LEU A 119 -3.45 -3.07 -10.18
N PRO A 120 -4.25 -2.07 -9.73
CA PRO A 120 -4.54 -0.88 -10.50
C PRO A 120 -3.29 -0.02 -10.62
N LYS A 121 -2.91 0.29 -11.85
CA LYS A 121 -1.69 1.04 -12.18
C LYS A 121 -1.99 2.22 -13.09
N THR A 122 -1.11 3.19 -13.06
CA THR A 122 -1.02 4.21 -14.11
C THR A 122 -0.37 3.60 -15.36
N ARG A 123 -0.53 4.26 -16.52
CA ARG A 123 0.16 3.90 -17.79
C ARG A 123 1.69 3.85 -17.65
N SER A 124 2.27 4.51 -16.65
CA SER A 124 3.71 4.43 -16.32
C SER A 124 4.06 3.31 -15.34
N GLY A 125 3.11 2.42 -15.01
CA GLY A 125 3.31 1.27 -14.13
C GLY A 125 3.25 1.58 -12.62
N LYS A 126 2.90 2.81 -12.21
CA LYS A 126 2.80 3.17 -10.79
C LYS A 126 1.49 2.65 -10.20
N ILE A 127 1.55 1.88 -9.13
CA ILE A 127 0.37 1.37 -8.41
C ILE A 127 -0.39 2.52 -7.76
N LEU A 128 -1.72 2.51 -7.89
CA LEU A 128 -2.65 3.55 -7.41
C LEU A 128 -3.06 3.33 -5.95
N ARG A 129 -2.09 3.25 -5.02
CA ARG A 129 -2.33 2.97 -3.59
C ARG A 129 -3.29 3.96 -2.94
N LYS A 130 -3.21 5.25 -3.29
CA LYS A 130 -4.11 6.28 -2.77
C LYS A 130 -5.57 5.96 -3.12
N THR A 131 -5.84 5.59 -4.38
CA THR A 131 -7.18 5.21 -4.84
C THR A 131 -7.64 3.92 -4.18
N MET A 132 -6.78 2.89 -4.11
CA MET A 132 -7.10 1.65 -3.39
C MET A 132 -7.49 1.91 -1.93
N ARG A 133 -6.72 2.73 -1.21
CA ARG A 133 -7.02 3.11 0.18
C ARG A 133 -8.33 3.86 0.30
N GLY A 134 -8.61 4.82 -0.60
CA GLY A 134 -9.86 5.56 -0.59
C GLY A 134 -11.07 4.66 -0.74
N ILE A 135 -11.02 3.71 -1.67
CA ILE A 135 -12.08 2.71 -1.88
C ILE A 135 -12.22 1.81 -0.63
N ALA A 136 -11.12 1.34 -0.07
CA ALA A 136 -11.12 0.51 1.14
C ALA A 136 -11.73 1.21 2.36
N ASP A 137 -11.51 2.53 2.47
CA ASP A 137 -12.09 3.38 3.52
C ASP A 137 -13.55 3.81 3.22
N GLY A 138 -14.16 3.31 2.15
CA GLY A 138 -15.54 3.64 1.75
C GLY A 138 -15.70 5.06 1.21
N ARG A 139 -14.63 5.72 0.78
CA ARG A 139 -14.71 7.05 0.17
C ARG A 139 -15.05 6.94 -1.31
N ASP A 140 -15.78 7.92 -1.81
CA ASP A 140 -16.00 8.08 -3.24
C ASP A 140 -14.71 8.60 -3.91
N GLU A 141 -13.92 7.68 -4.44
CA GLU A 141 -12.64 7.98 -5.10
C GLU A 141 -12.85 8.01 -6.62
N PRO A 142 -12.65 9.16 -7.26
CA PRO A 142 -12.76 9.23 -8.72
C PRO A 142 -11.68 8.37 -9.38
N THR A 143 -12.05 7.69 -10.45
CA THR A 143 -11.07 6.94 -11.25
C THR A 143 -10.04 7.89 -11.85
N PRO A 144 -8.74 7.72 -11.55
CA PRO A 144 -7.72 8.61 -12.08
C PRO A 144 -7.63 8.53 -13.61
N ALA A 145 -7.58 9.67 -14.29
CA ALA A 145 -7.46 9.72 -15.75
C ALA A 145 -6.15 9.07 -16.29
N THR A 146 -5.17 8.88 -15.42
CA THR A 146 -3.89 8.25 -15.72
C THR A 146 -3.89 6.73 -15.60
N ILE A 147 -5.00 6.13 -15.17
CA ILE A 147 -5.10 4.68 -15.02
C ILE A 147 -4.90 3.97 -16.37
N GLU A 148 -4.21 2.85 -16.36
CA GLU A 148 -3.97 2.02 -17.53
C GLU A 148 -5.24 1.28 -17.93
N ASP A 149 -5.84 0.56 -16.98
CA ASP A 149 -7.08 -0.20 -17.17
C ASP A 149 -8.05 0.03 -16.01
N PRO A 150 -9.13 0.80 -16.22
CA PRO A 150 -10.15 1.03 -15.20
C PRO A 150 -10.88 -0.22 -14.73
N SER A 151 -10.95 -1.28 -15.56
CA SER A 151 -11.67 -2.52 -15.20
C SER A 151 -11.02 -3.23 -14.01
N VAL A 152 -9.72 -3.06 -13.81
CA VAL A 152 -8.99 -3.58 -12.65
C VAL A 152 -9.53 -3.00 -11.35
N LEU A 153 -9.82 -1.69 -11.30
CA LEU A 153 -10.43 -1.08 -10.11
C LEU A 153 -11.82 -1.66 -9.82
N VAL A 154 -12.63 -1.85 -10.85
CA VAL A 154 -13.96 -2.44 -10.71
C VAL A 154 -13.86 -3.86 -10.16
N ALA A 155 -12.91 -4.66 -10.67
CA ALA A 155 -12.72 -6.04 -10.25
C ALA A 155 -12.26 -6.16 -8.78
N ILE A 156 -11.38 -5.26 -8.32
CA ILE A 156 -10.83 -5.36 -6.95
C ILE A 156 -11.63 -4.56 -5.90
N ALA A 157 -12.51 -3.64 -6.30
CA ALA A 157 -13.28 -2.81 -5.36
C ALA A 157 -14.02 -3.62 -4.28
N PRO A 158 -14.72 -4.71 -4.60
CA PRO A 158 -15.36 -5.55 -3.57
C PRO A 158 -14.36 -6.16 -2.59
N LEU A 159 -13.16 -6.53 -3.08
CA LEU A 159 -12.10 -7.09 -2.24
C LEU A 159 -11.46 -6.02 -1.35
N LEU A 160 -11.36 -4.78 -1.83
CA LEU A 160 -10.87 -3.65 -1.03
C LEU A 160 -11.81 -3.33 0.14
N GLN A 161 -13.12 -3.44 -0.07
CA GLN A 161 -14.17 -3.12 0.90
C GLN A 161 -14.56 -4.29 1.80
N ALA A 162 -14.08 -5.50 1.51
CA ALA A 162 -14.35 -6.67 2.34
C ALA A 162 -13.85 -6.45 3.78
N PRO A 163 -14.59 -6.86 4.81
CA PRO A 163 -14.14 -6.76 6.20
C PRO A 163 -12.81 -7.49 6.40
N ILE A 164 -12.00 -6.99 7.33
CA ILE A 164 -10.77 -7.66 7.75
C ILE A 164 -11.15 -8.66 8.84
N GLU A 165 -10.89 -9.93 8.60
CA GLU A 165 -11.10 -11.00 9.58
C GLU A 165 -9.98 -11.07 10.65
#